data_5ade84633f7fb03607c3596e1cb721d4
#
_entry.id   5ade84633f7fb03607c3596e1cb721d4
#
_cell.length_a   1.000
_cell.length_b   1.000
_cell.length_c   1.000
_cell.angle_alpha   90.00
_cell.angle_beta   90.00
_cell.angle_gamma   90.00
#
_symmetry.space_group_name_H-M   'P 1'
#
loop_
_entity.id
_entity.type
_entity.pdbx_description
1 polymer ?
#
loop_
_entity_poly.entity_id
_entity_poly.type
_entity_poly.pdbx_seq_one_letter_code
_entity_poly.pdbx_strand_id
1 'polypeptide(L)'
;MMRKGGSNWVDGENFFDRHDDLDALEERERDGTHTLLTAQRRMGKTSLVRELQRRLSETGEFETVFVDLEAAADPADAIAEIGVRIKPVRGAWDRIKATFANVLKDAGDRVEELSVADLKVKLRAGIDAGNWPERGDAIFAALAAGDRPVVLAIDELPILVNRLLKDETGRIAPEGKREADALLSWLRKNGQYCRGRVSMILSGSVSLEPLLEQAGLSAHANILSAYDLKPWSEETAVSCLAALAGSYGVDLPAEIRREICRRLRCCIPHHVQMFFDRMHDHLRRTGRQAASSEDVEWVYVREMLGVRGQIDLQHYESRLETVLGKAGYPVALEILTMTAVDGAIAGDSIDRYRRWFAARDARGAEGVPPVDHVLHVLQHDGYLEPRGSGFRFVSGLLEDWWRGRYGQNFTPVFGRRRAAPGAGR
;
A
#
# COMPACT_ATOMS: atom_id res chain seq x y z
N MET A 1 -27.92 0.41 -1.05
CA MET A 1 -27.70 1.86 -1.34
C MET A 1 -26.24 2.14 -1.12
N MET A 2 -25.49 2.49 -2.17
CA MET A 2 -24.04 2.72 -2.10
C MET A 2 -23.72 3.89 -1.17
N ARG A 3 -22.76 3.71 -0.25
CA ARG A 3 -22.29 4.76 0.66
C ARG A 3 -20.97 5.34 0.16
N LYS A 4 -20.73 6.62 0.48
CA LYS A 4 -19.43 7.24 0.24
C LYS A 4 -18.35 6.44 0.97
N GLY A 5 -17.30 6.06 0.26
CA GLY A 5 -16.13 5.47 0.86
C GLY A 5 -15.38 6.53 1.66
N GLY A 6 -15.40 6.44 2.97
CA GLY A 6 -14.56 7.28 3.83
C GLY A 6 -13.07 6.90 3.69
N SER A 7 -12.29 7.13 4.75
CA SER A 7 -10.87 6.72 4.77
C SER A 7 -10.66 5.21 4.96
N ASN A 8 -11.73 4.45 5.23
CA ASN A 8 -11.70 3.01 5.49
C ASN A 8 -11.92 2.17 4.22
N TRP A 9 -11.55 0.90 4.30
CA TRP A 9 -11.90 -0.10 3.29
C TRP A 9 -13.41 -0.31 3.23
N VAL A 10 -13.91 -0.79 2.09
CA VAL A 10 -15.31 -1.09 1.81
C VAL A 10 -15.46 -2.51 1.29
N ASP A 11 -16.61 -3.15 1.57
CA ASP A 11 -17.01 -4.46 1.09
C ASP A 11 -18.53 -4.52 0.81
N GLY A 12 -18.99 -5.65 0.29
CA GLY A 12 -20.40 -5.92 0.05
C GLY A 12 -21.07 -4.85 -0.81
N GLU A 13 -22.20 -4.31 -0.36
CA GLU A 13 -22.98 -3.30 -1.11
C GLU A 13 -22.25 -1.98 -1.39
N ASN A 14 -21.17 -1.69 -0.66
CA ASN A 14 -20.37 -0.48 -0.84
C ASN A 14 -19.14 -0.72 -1.73
N PHE A 15 -18.85 -1.98 -2.05
CA PHE A 15 -17.78 -2.33 -2.99
C PHE A 15 -18.27 -2.08 -4.41
N PHE A 16 -17.52 -1.34 -5.20
CA PHE A 16 -17.92 -0.96 -6.54
C PHE A 16 -16.98 -1.52 -7.58
N ASP A 17 -17.55 -2.22 -8.58
CA ASP A 17 -16.83 -2.81 -9.70
C ASP A 17 -15.74 -3.83 -9.28
N ARG A 18 -14.70 -4.02 -10.10
CA ARG A 18 -13.60 -4.97 -9.88
C ARG A 18 -14.00 -6.44 -10.05
N HIS A 19 -15.05 -6.70 -10.81
CA HIS A 19 -15.50 -8.09 -11.05
C HIS A 19 -14.41 -8.91 -11.72
N ASP A 20 -13.77 -8.38 -12.76
CA ASP A 20 -12.68 -9.05 -13.49
C ASP A 20 -11.47 -9.29 -12.59
N ASP A 21 -11.12 -8.32 -11.72
CA ASP A 21 -10.03 -8.47 -10.74
C ASP A 21 -10.37 -9.57 -9.72
N LEU A 22 -11.60 -9.61 -9.22
CA LEU A 22 -12.05 -10.63 -8.28
C LEU A 22 -12.06 -12.02 -8.92
N ASP A 23 -12.61 -12.15 -10.12
CA ASP A 23 -12.69 -13.42 -10.84
C ASP A 23 -11.27 -13.97 -11.12
N ALA A 24 -10.34 -13.11 -11.55
CA ALA A 24 -8.95 -13.50 -11.77
C ALA A 24 -8.24 -13.91 -10.47
N LEU A 25 -8.52 -13.26 -9.34
CA LEU A 25 -7.97 -13.64 -8.05
C LEU A 25 -8.59 -14.93 -7.52
N GLU A 26 -9.92 -15.13 -7.69
CA GLU A 26 -10.56 -16.39 -7.34
C GLU A 26 -9.99 -17.59 -8.11
N GLU A 27 -9.70 -17.43 -9.42
CA GLU A 27 -9.06 -18.46 -10.22
C GLU A 27 -7.68 -18.81 -9.66
N ARG A 28 -6.87 -17.81 -9.31
CA ARG A 28 -5.55 -18.00 -8.70
C ARG A 28 -5.62 -18.75 -7.37
N GLU A 29 -6.62 -18.44 -6.54
CA GLU A 29 -6.81 -19.14 -5.27
C GLU A 29 -7.20 -20.61 -5.47
N ARG A 30 -8.04 -20.91 -6.46
CA ARG A 30 -8.37 -22.30 -6.83
C ARG A 30 -7.17 -23.07 -7.35
N ASP A 31 -6.25 -22.40 -8.04
CA ASP A 31 -4.99 -22.96 -8.51
C ASP A 31 -3.94 -23.10 -7.40
N GLY A 32 -4.21 -22.59 -6.20
CA GLY A 32 -3.27 -22.57 -5.07
C GLY A 32 -2.05 -21.67 -5.33
N THR A 33 -2.23 -20.61 -6.11
CA THR A 33 -1.18 -19.65 -6.46
C THR A 33 -0.94 -18.67 -5.32
N HIS A 34 0.32 -18.43 -4.96
CA HIS A 34 0.67 -17.35 -4.06
C HIS A 34 0.74 -16.05 -4.85
N THR A 35 -0.07 -15.07 -4.47
CA THR A 35 -0.22 -13.80 -5.20
C THR A 35 0.49 -12.66 -4.46
N LEU A 36 1.27 -11.86 -5.19
CA LEU A 36 1.73 -10.55 -4.76
C LEU A 36 0.82 -9.49 -5.40
N LEU A 37 -0.08 -8.93 -4.60
CA LEU A 37 -1.01 -7.89 -5.05
C LEU A 37 -0.33 -6.53 -4.97
N THR A 38 0.10 -6.03 -6.13
CA THR A 38 0.73 -4.72 -6.27
C THR A 38 -0.29 -3.68 -6.75
N ALA A 39 -0.18 -2.48 -6.27
CA ALA A 39 -0.92 -1.32 -6.78
C ALA A 39 -0.44 -0.04 -6.14
N GLN A 40 -0.63 1.04 -6.85
CA GLN A 40 -0.52 2.38 -6.28
C GLN A 40 -1.39 2.52 -5.02
N ARG A 41 -0.99 3.41 -4.13
CA ARG A 41 -1.77 3.74 -2.94
C ARG A 41 -3.18 4.23 -3.30
N ARG A 42 -4.16 3.89 -2.43
CA ARG A 42 -5.57 4.30 -2.59
C ARG A 42 -6.33 3.64 -3.76
N MET A 43 -5.77 2.56 -4.34
CA MET A 43 -6.42 1.75 -5.38
C MET A 43 -7.50 0.80 -4.85
N GLY A 44 -7.59 0.62 -3.52
CA GLY A 44 -8.56 -0.25 -2.91
C GLY A 44 -8.09 -1.70 -2.73
N LYS A 45 -6.76 -1.96 -2.61
CA LYS A 45 -6.21 -3.31 -2.37
C LYS A 45 -6.89 -4.04 -1.22
N THR A 46 -6.92 -3.41 -0.04
CA THR A 46 -7.53 -4.01 1.16
C THR A 46 -9.02 -4.28 0.96
N SER A 47 -9.74 -3.38 0.26
CA SER A 47 -11.17 -3.59 -0.09
C SER A 47 -11.33 -4.78 -1.03
N LEU A 48 -10.48 -4.90 -2.06
CA LEU A 48 -10.51 -6.02 -3.00
C LEU A 48 -10.26 -7.36 -2.29
N VAL A 49 -9.23 -7.42 -1.43
CA VAL A 49 -8.91 -8.62 -0.67
C VAL A 49 -10.05 -9.01 0.29
N ARG A 50 -10.65 -8.04 0.97
CA ARG A 50 -11.80 -8.28 1.86
C ARG A 50 -13.01 -8.79 1.10
N GLU A 51 -13.33 -8.19 -0.05
CA GLU A 51 -14.43 -8.64 -0.90
C GLU A 51 -14.18 -10.02 -1.48
N LEU A 52 -12.95 -10.33 -1.91
CA LEU A 52 -12.54 -11.66 -2.34
C LEU A 52 -12.76 -12.69 -1.23
N GLN A 53 -12.30 -12.39 -0.01
CA GLN A 53 -12.48 -13.26 1.16
C GLN A 53 -13.97 -13.50 1.48
N ARG A 54 -14.80 -12.44 1.38
CA ARG A 54 -16.25 -12.58 1.56
C ARG A 54 -16.84 -13.53 0.53
N ARG A 55 -16.52 -13.36 -0.76
CA ARG A 55 -16.98 -14.25 -1.86
C ARG A 55 -16.56 -15.69 -1.64
N LEU A 56 -15.26 -15.92 -1.38
CA LEU A 56 -14.73 -17.27 -1.15
C LEU A 56 -15.35 -17.95 0.07
N SER A 57 -15.60 -17.21 1.14
CA SER A 57 -16.28 -17.73 2.33
C SER A 57 -17.73 -18.12 2.06
N GLU A 58 -18.44 -17.36 1.21
CA GLU A 58 -19.83 -17.63 0.83
C GLU A 58 -19.98 -18.89 -0.03
N THR A 59 -18.96 -19.25 -0.83
CA THR A 59 -18.97 -20.52 -1.57
C THR A 59 -18.86 -21.73 -0.65
N GLY A 60 -18.31 -21.55 0.55
CA GLY A 60 -18.02 -22.63 1.49
C GLY A 60 -16.84 -23.54 1.06
N GLU A 61 -16.16 -23.21 -0.04
CA GLU A 61 -15.01 -23.97 -0.55
C GLU A 61 -13.72 -23.66 0.22
N PHE A 62 -13.60 -22.42 0.73
CA PHE A 62 -12.40 -21.93 1.40
C PHE A 62 -12.68 -21.42 2.81
N GLU A 63 -11.68 -21.53 3.67
CA GLU A 63 -11.54 -20.69 4.86
C GLU A 63 -10.69 -19.46 4.52
N THR A 64 -10.95 -18.32 5.14
CA THR A 64 -10.20 -17.10 4.84
C THR A 64 -9.68 -16.46 6.12
N VAL A 65 -8.43 -16.00 6.08
CA VAL A 65 -7.76 -15.30 7.18
C VAL A 65 -7.15 -14.01 6.64
N PHE A 66 -7.41 -12.90 7.32
CA PHE A 66 -6.80 -11.60 7.02
C PHE A 66 -5.91 -11.15 8.17
N VAL A 67 -4.69 -10.80 7.84
CA VAL A 67 -3.66 -10.33 8.77
C VAL A 67 -3.13 -9.00 8.27
N ASP A 68 -3.04 -8.01 9.13
CA ASP A 68 -2.40 -6.73 8.87
C ASP A 68 -1.12 -6.65 9.69
N LEU A 69 0.02 -6.53 9.02
CA LEU A 69 1.35 -6.48 9.64
C LEU A 69 1.90 -5.05 9.79
N GLU A 70 1.11 -4.00 9.55
CA GLU A 70 1.58 -2.61 9.65
C GLU A 70 2.20 -2.31 11.04
N ALA A 71 1.60 -2.82 12.10
CA ALA A 71 2.05 -2.61 13.47
C ALA A 71 3.10 -3.63 13.96
N ALA A 72 3.40 -4.70 13.20
CA ALA A 72 4.36 -5.71 13.61
C ALA A 72 5.78 -5.13 13.65
N ALA A 73 6.49 -5.35 14.77
CA ALA A 73 7.83 -4.82 14.98
C ALA A 73 8.94 -5.77 14.47
N ASP A 74 8.73 -7.08 14.60
CA ASP A 74 9.68 -8.14 14.32
C ASP A 74 8.97 -9.42 13.81
N PRO A 75 9.68 -10.47 13.37
CA PRO A 75 9.07 -11.73 12.94
C PRO A 75 8.21 -12.40 14.01
N ALA A 76 8.60 -12.35 15.28
CA ALA A 76 7.84 -12.95 16.38
C ALA A 76 6.49 -12.23 16.57
N ASP A 77 6.47 -10.92 16.39
CA ASP A 77 5.25 -10.11 16.44
C ASP A 77 4.32 -10.43 15.24
N ALA A 78 4.90 -10.65 14.06
CA ALA A 78 4.15 -11.07 12.87
C ALA A 78 3.50 -12.46 13.08
N ILE A 79 4.24 -13.42 13.64
CA ILE A 79 3.71 -14.75 13.94
C ILE A 79 2.60 -14.69 14.99
N ALA A 80 2.74 -13.86 16.02
CA ALA A 80 1.68 -13.63 17.01
C ALA A 80 0.42 -13.04 16.36
N GLU A 81 0.57 -12.07 15.45
CA GLU A 81 -0.56 -11.47 14.73
C GLU A 81 -1.27 -12.50 13.85
N ILE A 82 -0.52 -13.31 13.09
CA ILE A 82 -1.09 -14.40 12.28
C ILE A 82 -1.87 -15.36 13.21
N GLY A 83 -1.25 -15.79 14.31
CA GLY A 83 -1.85 -16.74 15.25
C GLY A 83 -3.19 -16.27 15.83
N VAL A 84 -3.30 -14.99 16.17
CA VAL A 84 -4.57 -14.40 16.69
C VAL A 84 -5.65 -14.37 15.63
N ARG A 85 -5.30 -14.05 14.39
CA ARG A 85 -6.26 -13.92 13.28
C ARG A 85 -6.86 -15.25 12.82
N ILE A 86 -6.29 -16.38 13.22
CA ILE A 86 -6.80 -17.71 12.92
C ILE A 86 -7.94 -18.15 13.83
N LYS A 87 -8.21 -17.41 14.92
CA LYS A 87 -9.30 -17.74 15.87
C LYS A 87 -10.65 -18.07 15.20
N PRO A 88 -11.09 -17.44 14.09
CA PRO A 88 -12.31 -17.82 13.40
C PRO A 88 -12.26 -19.20 12.73
N VAL A 89 -11.09 -19.71 12.37
CA VAL A 89 -10.90 -21.05 11.76
C VAL A 89 -10.81 -22.08 12.86
N ARG A 90 -11.96 -22.57 13.34
CA ARG A 90 -12.07 -23.35 14.59
C ARG A 90 -11.10 -24.51 14.69
N GLY A 91 -11.03 -25.40 13.69
CA GLY A 91 -10.13 -26.54 13.75
C GLY A 91 -8.63 -26.20 13.81
N ALA A 92 -8.23 -25.11 13.13
CA ALA A 92 -6.88 -24.59 13.23
C ALA A 92 -6.64 -23.91 14.58
N TRP A 93 -7.62 -23.17 15.09
CA TRP A 93 -7.55 -22.51 16.38
C TRP A 93 -7.34 -23.50 17.54
N ASP A 94 -8.04 -24.65 17.54
CA ASP A 94 -7.87 -25.67 18.57
C ASP A 94 -6.45 -26.26 18.60
N ARG A 95 -5.84 -26.46 17.41
CA ARG A 95 -4.45 -26.90 17.30
C ARG A 95 -3.46 -25.81 17.80
N ILE A 96 -3.74 -24.55 17.51
CA ILE A 96 -2.92 -23.42 18.00
C ILE A 96 -3.00 -23.33 19.53
N LYS A 97 -4.18 -23.44 20.11
CA LYS A 97 -4.33 -23.49 21.59
C LYS A 97 -3.46 -24.58 22.20
N ALA A 98 -3.41 -25.75 21.60
CA ALA A 98 -2.54 -26.84 22.07
C ALA A 98 -1.05 -26.48 21.95
N THR A 99 -0.63 -25.86 20.84
CA THR A 99 0.76 -25.40 20.62
C THR A 99 1.19 -24.35 21.64
N PHE A 100 0.28 -23.48 22.05
CA PHE A 100 0.51 -22.37 22.99
C PHE A 100 -0.03 -22.65 24.39
N ALA A 101 -0.32 -23.92 24.74
CA ALA A 101 -0.94 -24.29 26.00
C ALA A 101 -0.22 -23.72 27.22
N ASN A 102 1.12 -23.66 27.21
CA ASN A 102 1.92 -23.14 28.32
C ASN A 102 1.65 -21.65 28.62
N VAL A 103 1.48 -20.81 27.57
CA VAL A 103 1.25 -19.37 27.73
C VAL A 103 -0.24 -19.02 27.86
N LEU A 104 -1.12 -19.93 27.43
CA LEU A 104 -2.56 -19.77 27.54
C LEU A 104 -3.13 -20.35 28.83
N LYS A 105 -2.32 -21.14 29.58
CA LYS A 105 -2.75 -21.86 30.79
C LYS A 105 -3.49 -20.98 31.82
N ASP A 106 -2.99 -19.79 32.07
CA ASP A 106 -3.57 -18.88 33.05
C ASP A 106 -4.93 -18.27 32.62
N ALA A 107 -5.23 -18.34 31.32
CA ALA A 107 -6.53 -17.90 30.81
C ALA A 107 -7.60 -19.00 30.90
N GLY A 108 -7.19 -20.30 30.87
CA GLY A 108 -8.10 -21.44 30.91
C GLY A 108 -9.24 -21.32 29.89
N ASP A 109 -10.47 -21.60 30.30
CA ASP A 109 -11.66 -21.50 29.44
C ASP A 109 -11.95 -20.06 28.93
N ARG A 110 -11.40 -19.02 29.61
CA ARG A 110 -11.57 -17.61 29.21
C ARG A 110 -10.75 -17.22 28.00
N VAL A 111 -9.95 -18.10 27.41
CA VAL A 111 -9.21 -17.82 26.16
C VAL A 111 -10.14 -17.39 25.04
N GLU A 112 -11.35 -17.96 24.96
CA GLU A 112 -12.34 -17.60 23.94
C GLU A 112 -12.94 -16.20 24.15
N GLU A 113 -12.91 -15.67 25.36
CA GLU A 113 -13.43 -14.35 25.72
C GLU A 113 -12.37 -13.24 25.60
N LEU A 114 -11.09 -13.60 25.46
CA LEU A 114 -10.02 -12.62 25.33
C LEU A 114 -10.20 -11.75 24.11
N SER A 115 -9.93 -10.44 24.26
CA SER A 115 -9.83 -9.53 23.15
C SER A 115 -8.68 -9.93 22.22
N VAL A 116 -8.74 -9.49 20.97
CA VAL A 116 -7.66 -9.72 20.00
C VAL A 116 -6.32 -9.19 20.53
N ALA A 117 -6.32 -8.02 21.17
CA ALA A 117 -5.12 -7.41 21.73
C ALA A 117 -4.53 -8.24 22.88
N ASP A 118 -5.37 -8.66 23.85
CA ASP A 118 -4.92 -9.46 25.00
C ASP A 118 -4.40 -10.82 24.53
N LEU A 119 -5.07 -11.44 23.57
CA LEU A 119 -4.65 -12.72 23.02
C LEU A 119 -3.30 -12.58 22.28
N LYS A 120 -3.10 -11.50 21.51
CA LYS A 120 -1.81 -11.21 20.85
C LYS A 120 -0.68 -11.10 21.89
N VAL A 121 -0.89 -10.35 22.96
CA VAL A 121 0.11 -10.22 24.04
C VAL A 121 0.47 -11.57 24.64
N LYS A 122 -0.52 -12.44 24.90
CA LYS A 122 -0.27 -13.78 25.40
C LYS A 122 0.50 -14.67 24.42
N LEU A 123 0.08 -14.73 23.16
CA LEU A 123 0.79 -15.49 22.15
C LEU A 123 2.22 -14.98 21.97
N ARG A 124 2.39 -13.64 21.93
CA ARG A 124 3.72 -13.01 21.79
C ARG A 124 4.67 -13.36 22.95
N ALA A 125 4.16 -13.52 24.17
CA ALA A 125 4.95 -13.94 25.32
C ALA A 125 5.51 -15.38 25.17
N GLY A 126 4.91 -16.22 24.30
CA GLY A 126 5.40 -17.55 23.95
C GLY A 126 6.25 -17.63 22.70
N ILE A 127 6.52 -16.48 22.07
CA ILE A 127 7.28 -16.39 20.83
C ILE A 127 8.44 -15.41 21.02
N ASP A 128 9.67 -15.88 20.78
CA ASP A 128 10.90 -15.10 20.86
C ASP A 128 11.74 -15.23 19.57
N ALA A 129 12.88 -14.54 19.54
CA ALA A 129 13.77 -14.54 18.37
C ALA A 129 14.33 -15.95 18.01
N GLY A 130 14.37 -16.86 18.97
CA GLY A 130 14.89 -18.22 18.75
C GLY A 130 13.84 -19.22 18.31
N ASN A 131 12.57 -19.01 18.64
CA ASN A 131 11.49 -20.01 18.43
C ASN A 131 10.40 -19.58 17.46
N TRP A 132 10.41 -18.33 16.97
CA TRP A 132 9.36 -17.85 16.06
C TRP A 132 9.19 -18.70 14.80
N PRO A 133 10.26 -19.30 14.18
CA PRO A 133 10.08 -20.13 13.00
C PRO A 133 9.27 -21.39 13.29
N GLU A 134 9.56 -22.09 14.39
CA GLU A 134 8.84 -23.30 14.80
C GLU A 134 7.40 -22.99 15.19
N ARG A 135 7.17 -21.87 15.86
CA ARG A 135 5.81 -21.41 16.21
C ARG A 135 5.01 -21.08 14.95
N GLY A 136 5.63 -20.42 14.00
CA GLY A 136 5.05 -20.12 12.70
C GLY A 136 4.78 -21.39 11.88
N ASP A 137 5.70 -22.34 11.84
CA ASP A 137 5.51 -23.64 11.18
C ASP A 137 4.29 -24.38 11.76
N ALA A 138 4.13 -24.37 13.09
CA ALA A 138 2.98 -24.99 13.76
C ALA A 138 1.64 -24.30 13.36
N ILE A 139 1.66 -22.98 13.17
CA ILE A 139 0.50 -22.22 12.70
C ILE A 139 0.13 -22.65 11.27
N PHE A 140 1.10 -22.70 10.34
CA PHE A 140 0.85 -23.13 8.96
C PHE A 140 0.39 -24.59 8.89
N ALA A 141 0.99 -25.47 9.69
CA ALA A 141 0.57 -26.88 9.80
C ALA A 141 -0.88 -26.98 10.31
N ALA A 142 -1.26 -26.14 11.29
CA ALA A 142 -2.63 -26.12 11.81
C ALA A 142 -3.65 -25.67 10.76
N LEU A 143 -3.31 -24.67 9.93
CA LEU A 143 -4.13 -24.22 8.81
C LEU A 143 -4.26 -25.32 7.74
N ALA A 144 -3.13 -25.93 7.33
CA ALA A 144 -3.10 -26.94 6.29
C ALA A 144 -3.85 -28.25 6.67
N ALA A 145 -3.96 -28.53 7.95
CA ALA A 145 -4.63 -29.73 8.47
C ALA A 145 -6.17 -29.59 8.58
N GLY A 146 -6.75 -28.43 8.21
CA GLY A 146 -8.19 -28.23 8.14
C GLY A 146 -8.85 -29.03 7.02
N ASP A 147 -10.18 -29.09 6.98
CA ASP A 147 -10.94 -29.81 5.94
C ASP A 147 -10.95 -29.05 4.60
N ARG A 148 -10.95 -27.71 4.68
CA ARG A 148 -10.99 -26.80 3.54
C ARG A 148 -9.64 -26.10 3.37
N PRO A 149 -9.23 -25.76 2.11
CA PRO A 149 -8.08 -24.91 1.88
C PRO A 149 -8.30 -23.52 2.47
N VAL A 150 -7.19 -22.87 2.85
CA VAL A 150 -7.18 -21.56 3.50
C VAL A 150 -6.55 -20.51 2.60
N VAL A 151 -7.22 -19.39 2.42
CA VAL A 151 -6.66 -18.18 1.80
C VAL A 151 -6.16 -17.25 2.92
N LEU A 152 -4.84 -17.15 3.05
CA LEU A 152 -4.17 -16.29 4.03
C LEU A 152 -3.75 -14.97 3.36
N ALA A 153 -4.52 -13.91 3.58
CA ALA A 153 -4.17 -12.58 3.13
C ALA A 153 -3.32 -11.87 4.18
N ILE A 154 -2.12 -11.45 3.78
CA ILE A 154 -1.16 -10.72 4.62
C ILE A 154 -0.98 -9.33 4.02
N ASP A 155 -1.59 -8.33 4.64
CA ASP A 155 -1.47 -6.93 4.24
C ASP A 155 -0.29 -6.26 4.95
N GLU A 156 0.29 -5.27 4.32
CA GLU A 156 1.43 -4.47 4.81
C GLU A 156 2.72 -5.27 5.14
N LEU A 157 2.89 -6.47 4.55
CA LEU A 157 4.16 -7.21 4.64
C LEU A 157 5.38 -6.37 4.20
N PRO A 158 5.33 -5.58 3.11
CA PRO A 158 6.45 -4.73 2.72
C PRO A 158 6.85 -3.69 3.76
N ILE A 159 5.92 -3.21 4.59
CA ILE A 159 6.22 -2.27 5.68
C ILE A 159 7.02 -2.97 6.78
N LEU A 160 6.64 -4.18 7.15
CA LEU A 160 7.42 -4.99 8.10
C LEU A 160 8.83 -5.25 7.53
N VAL A 161 8.94 -5.69 6.27
CA VAL A 161 10.23 -5.94 5.63
C VAL A 161 11.09 -4.68 5.59
N ASN A 162 10.52 -3.51 5.24
CA ASN A 162 11.25 -2.24 5.26
C ASN A 162 11.74 -1.87 6.67
N ARG A 163 10.91 -2.13 7.70
CA ARG A 163 11.27 -1.88 9.11
C ARG A 163 12.40 -2.79 9.57
N LEU A 164 12.38 -4.05 9.19
CA LEU A 164 13.47 -4.99 9.51
C LEU A 164 14.77 -4.58 8.81
N LEU A 165 14.71 -4.27 7.51
CA LEU A 165 15.89 -3.97 6.70
C LEU A 165 16.64 -2.73 7.14
N LYS A 166 15.94 -1.68 7.63
CA LYS A 166 16.50 -0.34 7.79
C LYS A 166 16.74 0.03 9.25
N ASP A 167 17.89 0.61 9.50
CA ASP A 167 18.21 1.27 10.77
C ASP A 167 17.53 2.65 10.88
N GLU A 168 17.76 3.35 12.01
CA GLU A 168 17.20 4.68 12.27
C GLU A 168 17.66 5.75 11.26
N THR A 169 18.73 5.49 10.51
CA THR A 169 19.22 6.38 9.44
C THR A 169 18.59 6.09 8.08
N GLY A 170 17.83 5.00 7.97
CA GLY A 170 17.23 4.52 6.73
C GLY A 170 18.15 3.69 5.84
N ARG A 171 19.31 3.24 6.38
CA ARG A 171 20.26 2.36 5.69
C ARG A 171 19.93 0.90 5.99
N ILE A 172 20.26 0.03 5.02
CA ILE A 172 20.15 -1.42 5.23
C ILE A 172 21.22 -1.86 6.23
N ALA A 173 20.76 -2.37 7.38
CA ALA A 173 21.61 -2.95 8.41
C ALA A 173 21.89 -4.43 8.11
N PRO A 174 23.12 -4.93 8.33
CA PRO A 174 23.45 -6.35 8.10
C PRO A 174 22.58 -7.31 8.93
N GLU A 175 22.31 -6.97 10.19
CA GLU A 175 21.40 -7.70 11.06
C GLU A 175 19.98 -7.73 10.49
N GLY A 176 19.45 -6.55 10.14
CA GLY A 176 18.11 -6.41 9.57
C GLY A 176 17.94 -7.15 8.24
N LYS A 177 19.00 -7.17 7.41
CA LYS A 177 19.00 -7.98 6.19
C LYS A 177 18.87 -9.46 6.51
N ARG A 178 19.59 -9.98 7.50
CA ARG A 178 19.49 -11.39 7.92
C ARG A 178 18.12 -11.74 8.46
N GLU A 179 17.52 -10.86 9.24
CA GLU A 179 16.19 -11.05 9.80
C GLU A 179 15.09 -11.03 8.72
N ALA A 180 15.15 -10.08 7.78
CA ALA A 180 14.26 -10.05 6.63
C ALA A 180 14.42 -11.29 5.74
N ASP A 181 15.66 -11.71 5.46
CA ASP A 181 15.95 -12.93 4.70
C ASP A 181 15.38 -14.18 5.39
N ALA A 182 15.53 -14.29 6.71
CA ALA A 182 14.97 -15.38 7.50
C ALA A 182 13.44 -15.42 7.43
N LEU A 183 12.76 -14.28 7.59
CA LEU A 183 11.29 -14.16 7.50
C LEU A 183 10.78 -14.55 6.10
N LEU A 184 11.40 -14.04 5.05
CA LEU A 184 11.00 -14.31 3.68
C LEU A 184 11.29 -15.76 3.27
N SER A 185 12.43 -16.32 3.71
CA SER A 185 12.76 -17.75 3.54
C SER A 185 11.75 -18.65 4.24
N TRP A 186 11.34 -18.28 5.46
CA TRP A 186 10.33 -18.98 6.22
C TRP A 186 8.96 -18.93 5.52
N LEU A 187 8.50 -17.77 5.03
CA LEU A 187 7.26 -17.66 4.25
C LEU A 187 7.31 -18.54 3.00
N ARG A 188 8.42 -18.50 2.28
CA ARG A 188 8.63 -19.32 1.09
C ARG A 188 8.55 -20.81 1.40
N LYS A 189 9.26 -21.27 2.44
CA LYS A 189 9.24 -22.67 2.90
C LYS A 189 7.83 -23.13 3.20
N ASN A 190 7.07 -22.37 3.98
CA ASN A 190 5.70 -22.71 4.38
C ASN A 190 4.74 -22.67 3.21
N GLY A 191 4.83 -21.69 2.31
CA GLY A 191 4.05 -21.65 1.08
C GLY A 191 4.25 -22.89 0.20
N GLN A 192 5.49 -23.35 0.04
CA GLN A 192 5.81 -24.57 -0.70
C GLN A 192 5.31 -25.83 0.01
N TYR A 193 5.52 -25.93 1.32
CA TYR A 193 5.13 -27.08 2.12
C TYR A 193 3.61 -27.28 2.20
N CYS A 194 2.86 -26.18 2.33
CA CYS A 194 1.40 -26.18 2.43
C CYS A 194 0.67 -25.99 1.10
N ARG A 195 1.37 -26.15 -0.03
CA ARG A 195 0.80 -25.93 -1.38
C ARG A 195 -0.50 -26.71 -1.58
N GLY A 196 -1.53 -26.01 -2.11
CA GLY A 196 -2.87 -26.58 -2.32
C GLY A 196 -3.72 -26.66 -1.04
N ARG A 197 -3.14 -26.34 0.13
CA ARG A 197 -3.86 -26.27 1.42
C ARG A 197 -3.89 -24.85 1.99
N VAL A 198 -2.83 -24.09 1.76
CA VAL A 198 -2.73 -22.68 2.14
C VAL A 198 -2.20 -21.90 0.94
N SER A 199 -2.99 -20.99 0.41
CA SER A 199 -2.56 -19.97 -0.54
C SER A 199 -2.35 -18.63 0.18
N MET A 200 -1.46 -17.80 -0.34
CA MET A 200 -1.16 -16.50 0.26
C MET A 200 -1.41 -15.36 -0.73
N ILE A 201 -2.09 -14.32 -0.24
CA ILE A 201 -2.17 -13.03 -0.92
C ILE A 201 -1.33 -12.04 -0.09
N LEU A 202 -0.19 -11.64 -0.63
CA LEU A 202 0.68 -10.66 0.01
C LEU A 202 0.41 -9.30 -0.60
N SER A 203 0.18 -8.29 0.23
CA SER A 203 -0.10 -6.92 -0.23
C SER A 203 0.56 -5.88 0.66
N GLY A 204 0.56 -4.65 0.21
CA GLY A 204 1.04 -3.53 1.00
C GLY A 204 0.94 -2.20 0.28
N SER A 205 1.14 -1.12 1.03
CA SER A 205 1.08 0.26 0.53
C SER A 205 2.39 0.76 -0.07
N VAL A 206 3.46 -0.04 0.02
CA VAL A 206 4.74 0.15 -0.66
C VAL A 206 5.06 -1.12 -1.44
N SER A 207 5.86 -0.99 -2.49
CA SER A 207 6.24 -2.12 -3.33
C SER A 207 7.35 -2.94 -2.67
N LEU A 208 7.17 -4.26 -2.67
CA LEU A 208 8.12 -5.21 -2.09
C LEU A 208 9.37 -5.33 -2.96
N GLU A 209 9.22 -5.39 -4.28
CA GLU A 209 10.32 -5.66 -5.22
C GLU A 209 11.48 -4.65 -5.11
N PRO A 210 11.26 -3.32 -5.10
CA PRO A 210 12.36 -2.37 -4.94
C PRO A 210 13.09 -2.50 -3.61
N LEU A 211 12.39 -2.89 -2.53
CA LEU A 211 13.02 -3.15 -1.23
C LEU A 211 13.91 -4.37 -1.28
N LEU A 212 13.45 -5.46 -1.88
CA LEU A 212 14.21 -6.70 -2.04
C LEU A 212 15.42 -6.51 -2.96
N GLU A 213 15.27 -5.75 -4.05
CA GLU A 213 16.37 -5.41 -4.94
C GLU A 213 17.46 -4.64 -4.21
N GLN A 214 17.09 -3.59 -3.48
CA GLN A 214 18.02 -2.80 -2.68
C GLN A 214 18.77 -3.64 -1.64
N ALA A 215 18.10 -4.63 -1.05
CA ALA A 215 18.68 -5.54 -0.08
C ALA A 215 19.47 -6.71 -0.71
N GLY A 216 19.40 -6.91 -2.04
CA GLY A 216 19.94 -8.11 -2.70
C GLY A 216 19.23 -9.39 -2.28
N LEU A 217 17.90 -9.32 -2.11
CA LEU A 217 17.00 -10.39 -1.68
C LEU A 217 15.92 -10.72 -2.73
N SER A 218 16.08 -10.29 -3.99
CA SER A 218 15.08 -10.42 -5.06
C SER A 218 14.62 -11.86 -5.33
N ALA A 219 15.45 -12.87 -5.00
CA ALA A 219 15.08 -14.26 -5.17
C ALA A 219 13.84 -14.70 -4.35
N HIS A 220 13.48 -13.96 -3.30
CA HIS A 220 12.29 -14.26 -2.49
C HIS A 220 10.97 -13.94 -3.19
N ALA A 221 10.98 -13.05 -4.18
CA ALA A 221 9.79 -12.76 -4.98
C ALA A 221 9.42 -13.89 -5.98
N ASN A 222 10.34 -14.80 -6.29
CA ASN A 222 10.16 -15.82 -7.35
C ASN A 222 9.03 -16.82 -7.11
N ILE A 223 8.53 -16.99 -5.89
CA ILE A 223 7.39 -17.86 -5.58
C ILE A 223 6.05 -17.17 -5.73
N LEU A 224 6.06 -15.85 -5.89
CA LEU A 224 4.87 -15.02 -5.94
C LEU A 224 4.53 -14.71 -7.39
N SER A 225 3.26 -14.85 -7.71
CA SER A 225 2.71 -14.40 -8.99
C SER A 225 2.18 -12.98 -8.82
N ALA A 226 2.83 -12.01 -9.45
CA ALA A 226 2.41 -10.62 -9.37
C ALA A 226 1.02 -10.42 -9.98
N TYR A 227 0.20 -9.63 -9.31
CA TYR A 227 -1.08 -9.11 -9.80
C TYR A 227 -1.10 -7.60 -9.59
N ASP A 228 -1.10 -6.84 -10.68
CA ASP A 228 -1.03 -5.39 -10.63
C ASP A 228 -2.41 -4.75 -10.82
N LEU A 229 -2.98 -4.26 -9.70
CA LEU A 229 -4.28 -3.63 -9.67
C LEU A 229 -4.21 -2.22 -10.28
N LYS A 230 -4.88 -2.04 -11.40
CA LYS A 230 -4.89 -0.79 -12.17
C LYS A 230 -5.91 0.23 -11.65
N PRO A 231 -5.74 1.53 -11.94
CA PRO A 231 -6.80 2.54 -11.75
C PRO A 231 -8.09 2.10 -12.46
N TRP A 232 -9.21 2.65 -12.02
CA TRP A 232 -10.45 2.48 -12.77
C TRP A 232 -10.34 3.08 -14.18
N SER A 233 -11.06 2.48 -15.13
CA SER A 233 -11.30 3.12 -16.41
C SER A 233 -12.15 4.39 -16.23
N GLU A 234 -12.19 5.27 -17.23
CA GLU A 234 -13.09 6.44 -17.18
C GLU A 234 -14.55 6.00 -17.08
N GLU A 235 -14.92 4.93 -17.79
CA GLU A 235 -16.28 4.37 -17.78
C GLU A 235 -16.68 3.87 -16.40
N THR A 236 -15.78 3.13 -15.72
CA THR A 236 -15.99 2.66 -14.36
C THR A 236 -16.15 3.82 -13.39
N ALA A 237 -15.27 4.82 -13.47
CA ALA A 237 -15.31 5.99 -12.60
C ALA A 237 -16.60 6.82 -12.81
N VAL A 238 -17.02 7.03 -14.07
CA VAL A 238 -18.26 7.70 -14.44
C VAL A 238 -19.49 6.93 -13.90
N SER A 239 -19.45 5.60 -13.97
CA SER A 239 -20.51 4.75 -13.44
C SER A 239 -20.58 4.78 -11.90
N CYS A 240 -19.44 4.78 -11.22
CA CYS A 240 -19.36 4.96 -9.78
C CYS A 240 -19.94 6.30 -9.33
N LEU A 241 -19.56 7.39 -10.01
CA LEU A 241 -20.12 8.73 -9.75
C LEU A 241 -21.62 8.77 -9.96
N ALA A 242 -22.16 8.05 -10.98
CA ALA A 242 -23.60 7.94 -11.20
C ALA A 242 -24.32 7.20 -10.07
N ALA A 243 -23.76 6.07 -9.62
CA ALA A 243 -24.31 5.29 -8.52
C ALA A 243 -24.34 6.08 -7.20
N LEU A 244 -23.27 6.81 -6.91
CA LEU A 244 -23.19 7.71 -5.75
C LEU A 244 -24.20 8.86 -5.88
N ALA A 245 -24.27 9.52 -7.04
CA ALA A 245 -25.22 10.61 -7.30
C ALA A 245 -26.67 10.18 -7.07
N GLY A 246 -27.04 9.00 -7.60
CA GLY A 246 -28.36 8.42 -7.36
C GLY A 246 -28.64 8.09 -5.88
N SER A 247 -27.63 7.60 -5.16
CA SER A 247 -27.76 7.26 -3.73
C SER A 247 -27.93 8.48 -2.82
N TYR A 248 -27.38 9.63 -3.22
CA TYR A 248 -27.41 10.87 -2.41
C TYR A 248 -28.34 11.96 -2.95
N GLY A 249 -29.12 11.66 -4.01
CA GLY A 249 -30.05 12.62 -4.60
C GLY A 249 -29.37 13.83 -5.23
N VAL A 250 -28.18 13.64 -5.80
CA VAL A 250 -27.42 14.67 -6.49
C VAL A 250 -27.63 14.53 -7.99
N ASP A 251 -27.98 15.61 -8.66
CA ASP A 251 -27.99 15.68 -10.12
C ASP A 251 -26.55 15.94 -10.62
N LEU A 252 -25.93 14.85 -11.12
CA LEU A 252 -24.57 14.85 -11.63
C LEU A 252 -24.58 14.33 -13.08
N PRO A 253 -24.81 15.20 -14.08
CA PRO A 253 -24.89 14.83 -15.49
C PRO A 253 -23.66 14.10 -16.00
N ALA A 254 -23.81 13.30 -17.08
CA ALA A 254 -22.72 12.47 -17.60
C ALA A 254 -21.50 13.30 -18.06
N GLU A 255 -21.71 14.48 -18.63
CA GLU A 255 -20.65 15.42 -19.00
C GLU A 255 -19.86 15.91 -17.79
N ILE A 256 -20.52 16.22 -16.67
CA ILE A 256 -19.87 16.65 -15.43
C ILE A 256 -19.06 15.50 -14.81
N ARG A 257 -19.60 14.26 -14.84
CA ARG A 257 -18.87 13.07 -14.37
C ARG A 257 -17.61 12.84 -15.19
N ARG A 258 -17.66 12.98 -16.51
CA ARG A 258 -16.48 12.88 -17.38
C ARG A 258 -15.49 14.04 -17.15
N GLU A 259 -15.99 15.23 -16.87
CA GLU A 259 -15.15 16.38 -16.53
C GLU A 259 -14.37 16.16 -15.24
N ILE A 260 -15.00 15.59 -14.21
CA ILE A 260 -14.31 15.16 -12.98
C ILE A 260 -13.18 14.19 -13.31
N CYS A 261 -13.43 13.16 -14.12
CA CYS A 261 -12.43 12.18 -14.52
C CYS A 261 -11.26 12.84 -15.27
N ARG A 262 -11.56 13.70 -16.23
CA ARG A 262 -10.54 14.47 -16.99
C ARG A 262 -9.72 15.38 -16.07
N ARG A 263 -10.34 16.00 -15.07
CA ARG A 263 -9.63 16.88 -14.12
C ARG A 263 -8.69 16.10 -13.20
N LEU A 264 -9.07 14.90 -12.78
CA LEU A 264 -8.24 13.98 -12.02
C LEU A 264 -7.10 13.38 -12.85
N ARG A 265 -7.26 13.24 -14.17
CA ARG A 265 -6.37 12.59 -15.15
C ARG A 265 -6.15 11.10 -14.91
N CYS A 266 -6.25 10.62 -13.68
CA CYS A 266 -6.17 9.22 -13.30
C CYS A 266 -7.31 8.90 -12.33
N CYS A 267 -8.13 7.92 -12.68
CA CYS A 267 -9.31 7.53 -11.90
C CYS A 267 -8.92 6.58 -10.76
N ILE A 268 -8.08 7.06 -9.83
CA ILE A 268 -7.80 6.36 -8.57
C ILE A 268 -9.11 6.28 -7.79
N PRO A 269 -9.59 5.08 -7.40
CA PRO A 269 -10.90 4.88 -6.76
C PRO A 269 -11.18 5.82 -5.60
N HIS A 270 -10.20 6.01 -4.72
CA HIS A 270 -10.32 6.92 -3.59
C HIS A 270 -10.45 8.39 -4.02
N HIS A 271 -9.71 8.83 -5.03
CA HIS A 271 -9.79 10.22 -5.51
C HIS A 271 -11.14 10.51 -6.15
N VAL A 272 -11.70 9.55 -6.89
CA VAL A 272 -13.03 9.67 -7.51
C VAL A 272 -14.11 9.81 -6.43
N GLN A 273 -14.07 8.93 -5.41
CA GLN A 273 -15.04 8.97 -4.30
C GLN A 273 -14.86 10.21 -3.43
N MET A 274 -13.62 10.62 -3.16
CA MET A 274 -13.32 11.85 -2.43
C MET A 274 -13.84 13.07 -3.18
N PHE A 275 -13.69 13.10 -4.51
CA PHE A 275 -14.23 14.21 -5.33
C PHE A 275 -15.75 14.29 -5.18
N PHE A 276 -16.44 13.16 -5.30
CA PHE A 276 -17.89 13.10 -5.10
C PHE A 276 -18.29 13.59 -3.70
N ASP A 277 -17.58 13.17 -2.66
CA ASP A 277 -17.87 13.60 -1.28
C ASP A 277 -17.76 15.11 -1.12
N ARG A 278 -16.69 15.71 -1.67
CA ARG A 278 -16.48 17.17 -1.64
C ARG A 278 -17.53 17.90 -2.50
N MET A 279 -17.91 17.37 -3.66
CA MET A 279 -18.95 17.92 -4.53
C MET A 279 -20.31 17.91 -3.82
N HIS A 280 -20.69 16.80 -3.22
CA HIS A 280 -21.93 16.69 -2.47
C HIS A 280 -21.98 17.67 -1.28
N ASP A 281 -20.90 17.81 -0.53
CA ASP A 281 -20.79 18.77 0.57
C ASP A 281 -20.91 20.23 0.07
N HIS A 282 -20.30 20.55 -1.08
CA HIS A 282 -20.37 21.85 -1.71
C HIS A 282 -21.80 22.19 -2.12
N LEU A 283 -22.48 21.28 -2.84
CA LEU A 283 -23.86 21.48 -3.28
C LEU A 283 -24.81 21.65 -2.08
N ARG A 284 -24.66 20.84 -1.04
CA ARG A 284 -25.44 21.00 0.20
C ARG A 284 -25.28 22.38 0.83
N ARG A 285 -24.04 22.88 0.93
CA ARG A 285 -23.74 24.20 1.52
C ARG A 285 -24.31 25.33 0.70
N THR A 286 -24.41 25.17 -0.62
CA THR A 286 -24.96 26.16 -1.53
C THR A 286 -26.45 26.02 -1.75
N GLY A 287 -27.12 25.03 -1.13
CA GLY A 287 -28.56 24.77 -1.28
C GLY A 287 -28.95 24.27 -2.68
N ARG A 288 -28.00 23.69 -3.44
CA ARG A 288 -28.20 23.18 -4.80
C ARG A 288 -28.15 21.65 -4.83
N GLN A 289 -28.81 21.07 -5.83
CA GLN A 289 -28.77 19.62 -6.10
C GLN A 289 -28.05 19.29 -7.40
N ALA A 290 -28.04 20.22 -8.37
CA ALA A 290 -27.41 20.03 -9.66
C ALA A 290 -25.99 20.62 -9.66
N ALA A 291 -25.03 19.83 -10.16
CA ALA A 291 -23.65 20.25 -10.33
C ALA A 291 -23.40 20.84 -11.72
N SER A 292 -22.50 21.82 -11.79
CA SER A 292 -22.04 22.47 -13.02
C SER A 292 -20.54 22.32 -13.20
N SER A 293 -20.01 22.67 -14.38
CA SER A 293 -18.56 22.73 -14.64
C SER A 293 -17.82 23.69 -13.71
N GLU A 294 -18.44 24.79 -13.32
CA GLU A 294 -17.88 25.75 -12.37
C GLU A 294 -17.68 25.11 -10.99
N ASP A 295 -18.62 24.23 -10.57
CA ASP A 295 -18.50 23.48 -9.33
C ASP A 295 -17.36 22.45 -9.38
N VAL A 296 -17.12 21.83 -10.53
CA VAL A 296 -15.98 20.92 -10.71
C VAL A 296 -14.67 21.63 -10.44
N GLU A 297 -14.46 22.80 -11.06
CA GLU A 297 -13.23 23.58 -10.86
C GLU A 297 -13.14 24.15 -9.43
N TRP A 298 -14.24 24.63 -8.87
CA TRP A 298 -14.28 25.13 -7.50
C TRP A 298 -13.92 24.03 -6.49
N VAL A 299 -14.53 22.84 -6.59
CA VAL A 299 -14.27 21.69 -5.71
C VAL A 299 -12.81 21.25 -5.87
N TYR A 300 -12.32 21.15 -7.10
CA TYR A 300 -10.95 20.74 -7.34
C TYR A 300 -9.94 21.68 -6.68
N VAL A 301 -10.05 22.98 -6.92
CA VAL A 301 -9.08 23.96 -6.41
C VAL A 301 -9.24 24.19 -4.91
N ARG A 302 -10.47 24.29 -4.40
CA ARG A 302 -10.73 24.72 -3.03
C ARG A 302 -10.82 23.56 -2.02
N GLU A 303 -11.31 22.40 -2.45
CA GLU A 303 -11.53 21.26 -1.56
C GLU A 303 -10.51 20.14 -1.77
N MET A 304 -10.16 19.82 -3.04
CA MET A 304 -9.19 18.75 -3.31
C MET A 304 -7.74 19.19 -3.11
N LEU A 305 -7.38 20.42 -3.53
CA LEU A 305 -6.05 21.01 -3.34
C LEU A 305 -5.97 21.92 -2.11
N GLY A 306 -7.12 22.30 -1.52
CA GLY A 306 -7.19 23.13 -0.33
C GLY A 306 -6.80 22.40 0.95
N VAL A 307 -6.99 23.06 2.11
CA VAL A 307 -6.57 22.56 3.43
C VAL A 307 -7.05 21.12 3.73
N ARG A 308 -8.30 20.80 3.38
CA ARG A 308 -8.84 19.45 3.58
C ARG A 308 -8.14 18.40 2.72
N GLY A 309 -7.95 18.68 1.43
CA GLY A 309 -7.26 17.78 0.50
C GLY A 309 -5.78 17.62 0.85
N GLN A 310 -5.15 18.63 1.43
CA GLN A 310 -3.76 18.57 1.89
C GLN A 310 -3.54 17.43 2.89
N ILE A 311 -4.45 17.22 3.83
CA ILE A 311 -4.37 16.13 4.82
C ILE A 311 -4.42 14.77 4.11
N ASP A 312 -5.32 14.61 3.14
CA ASP A 312 -5.49 13.36 2.40
C ASP A 312 -4.28 13.05 1.49
N LEU A 313 -3.65 14.08 0.91
CA LEU A 313 -2.52 13.94 0.00
C LEU A 313 -1.17 13.89 0.71
N GLN A 314 -1.04 14.45 1.90
CA GLN A 314 0.20 14.41 2.70
C GLN A 314 0.65 12.98 3.04
N HIS A 315 -0.28 12.03 3.07
CA HIS A 315 0.07 10.62 3.28
C HIS A 315 0.95 10.03 2.18
N TYR A 316 0.87 10.55 0.95
CA TYR A 316 1.77 10.12 -0.13
C TYR A 316 3.21 10.53 0.20
N GLU A 317 3.41 11.78 0.61
CA GLU A 317 4.71 12.30 0.99
C GLU A 317 5.33 11.57 2.19
N SER A 318 4.56 11.40 3.27
CA SER A 318 5.03 10.69 4.48
C SER A 318 5.46 9.26 4.17
N ARG A 319 4.79 8.60 3.21
CA ARG A 319 5.15 7.24 2.81
C ARG A 319 6.46 7.19 2.02
N LEU A 320 6.70 8.15 1.14
CA LEU A 320 7.99 8.28 0.45
C LEU A 320 9.15 8.46 1.44
N GLU A 321 8.95 9.29 2.46
CA GLU A 321 9.94 9.49 3.51
C GLU A 321 10.21 8.19 4.28
N THR A 322 9.16 7.43 4.59
CA THR A 322 9.29 6.12 5.25
C THR A 322 10.06 5.12 4.38
N VAL A 323 9.78 5.06 3.08
CA VAL A 323 10.40 4.09 2.16
C VAL A 323 11.83 4.46 1.82
N LEU A 324 12.07 5.71 1.47
CA LEU A 324 13.37 6.19 0.99
C LEU A 324 14.31 6.65 2.11
N GLY A 325 13.77 6.88 3.31
CA GLY A 325 14.53 7.37 4.46
C GLY A 325 15.05 8.80 4.27
N LYS A 326 15.79 9.29 5.25
CA LYS A 326 16.35 10.67 5.28
C LYS A 326 17.28 10.97 4.12
N ALA A 327 17.96 9.95 3.58
CA ALA A 327 18.93 10.14 2.49
C ALA A 327 18.29 10.11 1.10
N GLY A 328 17.27 9.26 0.88
CA GLY A 328 16.64 9.09 -0.43
C GLY A 328 15.48 10.05 -0.67
N TYR A 329 14.75 10.44 0.39
CA TYR A 329 13.62 11.35 0.25
C TYR A 329 13.98 12.69 -0.42
N PRO A 330 15.11 13.36 -0.11
CA PRO A 330 15.50 14.59 -0.83
C PRO A 330 15.72 14.39 -2.33
N VAL A 331 16.17 13.21 -2.75
CA VAL A 331 16.31 12.87 -4.19
C VAL A 331 14.94 12.78 -4.84
N ALA A 332 13.99 12.08 -4.21
CA ALA A 332 12.61 11.98 -4.69
C ALA A 332 11.93 13.35 -4.74
N LEU A 333 12.13 14.19 -3.71
CA LEU A 333 11.58 15.54 -3.65
C LEU A 333 12.04 16.40 -4.84
N GLU A 334 13.32 16.36 -5.18
CA GLU A 334 13.86 17.07 -6.35
C GLU A 334 13.25 16.59 -7.67
N ILE A 335 13.21 15.26 -7.88
CA ILE A 335 12.67 14.64 -9.09
C ILE A 335 11.18 14.98 -9.25
N LEU A 336 10.38 14.75 -8.20
CA LEU A 336 8.94 14.99 -8.23
C LEU A 336 8.63 16.47 -8.38
N THR A 337 9.38 17.36 -7.72
CA THR A 337 9.14 18.81 -7.85
C THR A 337 9.45 19.30 -9.25
N MET A 338 10.56 18.86 -9.85
CA MET A 338 10.88 19.21 -11.23
C MET A 338 9.82 18.66 -12.19
N THR A 339 9.41 17.40 -12.00
CA THR A 339 8.36 16.79 -12.81
C THR A 339 7.03 17.55 -12.71
N ALA A 340 6.67 18.01 -11.51
CA ALA A 340 5.44 18.78 -11.28
C ALA A 340 5.50 20.18 -11.91
N VAL A 341 6.64 20.85 -11.84
CA VAL A 341 6.82 22.19 -12.40
C VAL A 341 6.82 22.18 -13.93
N ASP A 342 7.55 21.23 -14.53
CA ASP A 342 7.73 21.13 -15.97
C ASP A 342 6.65 20.28 -16.67
N GLY A 343 5.78 19.59 -15.90
CA GLY A 343 4.76 18.64 -16.40
C GLY A 343 5.35 17.28 -16.80
N ALA A 344 6.65 17.17 -16.95
CA ALA A 344 7.42 15.94 -17.15
C ALA A 344 8.90 16.20 -16.89
N ILE A 345 9.62 15.19 -16.41
CA ILE A 345 11.08 15.24 -16.31
C ILE A 345 11.70 14.55 -17.54
N ALA A 346 12.61 15.22 -18.24
CA ALA A 346 13.32 14.66 -19.39
C ALA A 346 14.53 13.82 -18.96
N GLY A 347 14.96 12.89 -19.83
CA GLY A 347 16.13 12.04 -19.59
C GLY A 347 17.41 12.82 -19.27
N ASP A 348 17.67 13.92 -20.00
CA ASP A 348 18.82 14.79 -19.76
C ASP A 348 18.84 15.39 -18.34
N SER A 349 17.66 15.71 -17.80
CA SER A 349 17.55 16.22 -16.42
C SER A 349 17.81 15.12 -15.41
N ILE A 350 17.37 13.89 -15.70
CA ILE A 350 17.65 12.71 -14.89
C ILE A 350 19.17 12.46 -14.85
N ASP A 351 19.86 12.54 -16.00
CA ASP A 351 21.31 12.39 -16.07
C ASP A 351 22.08 13.48 -15.30
N ARG A 352 21.52 14.69 -15.24
CA ARG A 352 22.08 15.77 -14.42
C ARG A 352 21.91 15.45 -12.92
N TYR A 353 20.77 14.90 -12.49
CA TYR A 353 20.57 14.45 -11.12
C TYR A 353 21.50 13.29 -10.77
N ARG A 354 21.66 12.28 -11.64
CA ARG A 354 22.60 11.17 -11.45
C ARG A 354 24.01 11.68 -11.16
N ARG A 355 24.51 12.56 -12.01
CA ARG A 355 25.86 13.15 -11.83
C ARG A 355 25.98 13.98 -10.56
N TRP A 356 24.96 14.77 -10.24
CA TRP A 356 24.99 15.65 -9.07
C TRP A 356 24.97 14.87 -7.76
N PHE A 357 24.09 13.88 -7.63
CA PHE A 357 23.98 13.06 -6.42
C PHE A 357 25.15 12.11 -6.27
N ALA A 358 25.64 11.47 -7.33
CA ALA A 358 26.86 10.66 -7.29
C ALA A 358 28.10 11.45 -6.85
N ALA A 359 28.27 12.69 -7.31
CA ALA A 359 29.36 13.55 -6.86
C ALA A 359 29.25 14.00 -5.40
N ARG A 360 28.07 13.93 -4.80
CA ARG A 360 27.84 14.23 -3.39
C ARG A 360 28.12 13.02 -2.50
N ASP A 361 27.72 11.84 -2.93
CA ASP A 361 28.00 10.57 -2.25
C ASP A 361 29.51 10.32 -2.17
N ALA A 362 30.24 10.52 -3.27
CA ALA A 362 31.70 10.43 -3.31
C ALA A 362 32.43 11.39 -2.37
N ARG A 363 31.78 12.40 -1.81
CA ARG A 363 32.32 13.36 -0.84
C ARG A 363 32.00 13.05 0.61
N GLY A 364 31.51 11.84 0.91
CA GLY A 364 31.22 11.38 2.27
C GLY A 364 29.81 11.73 2.77
N ALA A 365 28.89 12.14 1.90
CA ALA A 365 27.46 12.12 2.20
C ALA A 365 26.95 10.69 2.09
N GLU A 366 27.47 9.82 2.96
CA GLU A 366 27.20 8.38 2.95
C GLU A 366 25.71 8.07 2.97
N GLY A 367 25.28 7.17 2.08
CA GLY A 367 23.94 6.55 2.08
C GLY A 367 22.91 7.24 1.20
N VAL A 368 23.26 8.15 0.31
CA VAL A 368 22.34 8.64 -0.72
C VAL A 368 22.09 7.52 -1.76
N PRO A 369 20.86 7.02 -1.91
CA PRO A 369 20.62 5.96 -2.87
C PRO A 369 20.81 6.46 -4.31
N PRO A 370 21.18 5.58 -5.26
CA PRO A 370 21.24 5.93 -6.67
C PRO A 370 19.90 6.50 -7.16
N VAL A 371 19.97 7.50 -8.05
CA VAL A 371 18.77 8.13 -8.66
C VAL A 371 17.87 7.09 -9.32
N ASP A 372 18.46 6.07 -9.95
CA ASP A 372 17.70 4.99 -10.59
C ASP A 372 16.89 4.17 -9.60
N HIS A 373 17.42 3.89 -8.42
CA HIS A 373 16.65 3.23 -7.36
C HIS A 373 15.47 4.10 -6.91
N VAL A 374 15.67 5.40 -6.73
CA VAL A 374 14.58 6.32 -6.37
C VAL A 374 13.51 6.36 -7.48
N LEU A 375 13.92 6.45 -8.75
CA LEU A 375 12.99 6.39 -9.88
C LEU A 375 12.21 5.07 -9.91
N HIS A 376 12.88 3.94 -9.63
CA HIS A 376 12.24 2.64 -9.54
C HIS A 376 11.15 2.61 -8.46
N VAL A 377 11.45 3.12 -7.26
CA VAL A 377 10.45 3.28 -6.19
C VAL A 377 9.29 4.18 -6.65
N LEU A 378 9.59 5.35 -7.24
CA LEU A 378 8.56 6.29 -7.68
C LEU A 378 7.64 5.72 -8.76
N GLN A 379 8.14 4.83 -9.62
CA GLN A 379 7.32 4.12 -10.62
C GLN A 379 6.47 3.03 -9.98
N HIS A 380 7.08 2.15 -9.20
CA HIS A 380 6.38 1.03 -8.56
C HIS A 380 5.29 1.48 -7.58
N ASP A 381 5.55 2.54 -6.83
CA ASP A 381 4.56 3.11 -5.91
C ASP A 381 3.55 4.04 -6.63
N GLY A 382 3.66 4.18 -7.96
CA GLY A 382 2.67 4.85 -8.82
C GLY A 382 2.66 6.37 -8.73
N TYR A 383 3.79 7.00 -8.40
CA TYR A 383 3.94 8.46 -8.52
C TYR A 383 4.21 8.87 -9.97
N LEU A 384 5.09 8.14 -10.63
CA LEU A 384 5.56 8.44 -11.98
C LEU A 384 5.31 7.27 -12.93
N GLU A 385 5.06 7.62 -14.19
CA GLU A 385 5.02 6.68 -15.30
C GLU A 385 5.98 7.12 -16.42
N PRO A 386 6.51 6.18 -17.23
CA PRO A 386 7.39 6.51 -18.35
C PRO A 386 6.70 7.41 -19.37
N ARG A 387 7.44 8.41 -19.88
CA ARG A 387 7.04 9.28 -21.00
C ARG A 387 8.25 9.61 -21.86
N GLY A 388 8.32 9.01 -23.05
CA GLY A 388 9.50 9.14 -23.91
C GLY A 388 10.76 8.64 -23.20
N SER A 389 11.80 9.49 -23.11
CA SER A 389 13.05 9.18 -22.39
C SER A 389 12.99 9.57 -20.90
N GLY A 390 11.86 10.02 -20.40
CA GLY A 390 11.70 10.51 -19.02
C GLY A 390 10.43 10.04 -18.37
N PHE A 391 9.87 10.85 -17.44
CA PHE A 391 8.72 10.48 -16.64
C PHE A 391 7.75 11.64 -16.47
N ARG A 392 6.48 11.30 -16.18
CA ARG A 392 5.44 12.24 -15.76
C ARG A 392 4.69 11.68 -14.55
N PHE A 393 3.93 12.52 -13.86
CA PHE A 393 3.01 12.04 -12.83
C PHE A 393 1.90 11.17 -13.42
N VAL A 394 1.57 10.07 -12.74
CA VAL A 394 0.41 9.23 -13.04
C VAL A 394 -0.88 10.01 -12.71
N SER A 395 -0.95 10.63 -11.54
CA SER A 395 -2.12 11.38 -11.05
C SER A 395 -1.96 12.87 -11.24
N GLY A 396 -2.92 13.50 -11.95
CA GLY A 396 -2.97 14.95 -12.08
C GLY A 396 -3.20 15.67 -10.77
N LEU A 397 -3.99 15.08 -9.88
CA LEU A 397 -4.21 15.63 -8.55
C LEU A 397 -2.91 15.68 -7.74
N LEU A 398 -2.10 14.62 -7.78
CA LEU A 398 -0.80 14.59 -7.09
C LEU A 398 0.19 15.59 -7.70
N GLU A 399 0.23 15.71 -9.03
CA GLU A 399 1.09 16.69 -9.72
C GLU A 399 0.74 18.13 -9.30
N ASP A 400 -0.55 18.48 -9.35
CA ASP A 400 -0.99 19.84 -9.00
C ASP A 400 -0.77 20.15 -7.51
N TRP A 401 -0.99 19.14 -6.63
CA TRP A 401 -0.69 19.26 -5.21
C TRP A 401 0.81 19.48 -4.95
N TRP A 402 1.66 18.67 -5.61
CA TRP A 402 3.13 18.77 -5.48
C TRP A 402 3.65 20.11 -5.99
N ARG A 403 3.14 20.54 -7.15
CA ARG A 403 3.45 21.87 -7.73
C ARG A 403 3.06 23.01 -6.78
N GLY A 404 1.88 22.96 -6.19
CA GLY A 404 1.40 23.97 -5.25
C GLY A 404 2.25 24.03 -3.97
N ARG A 405 2.75 22.89 -3.49
CA ARG A 405 3.50 22.79 -2.25
C ARG A 405 4.99 23.14 -2.41
N TYR A 406 5.61 22.69 -3.48
CA TYR A 406 7.07 22.74 -3.66
C TYR A 406 7.52 23.51 -4.90
N GLY A 407 6.62 23.84 -5.81
CA GLY A 407 6.96 24.44 -7.10
C GLY A 407 7.31 25.93 -7.04
N GLN A 408 6.89 26.66 -5.99
CA GLN A 408 7.19 28.09 -5.89
C GLN A 408 8.70 28.33 -5.77
N ASN A 409 9.26 29.10 -6.72
CA ASN A 409 10.67 29.43 -6.80
C ASN A 409 11.61 28.19 -6.85
N PHE A 410 11.09 27.03 -7.31
CA PHE A 410 11.90 25.83 -7.43
C PHE A 410 13.05 26.06 -8.42
N THR A 411 14.24 25.75 -7.99
CA THR A 411 15.44 25.67 -8.83
C THR A 411 16.10 24.32 -8.54
N PRO A 412 16.32 23.46 -9.56
CA PRO A 412 16.97 22.18 -9.36
C PRO A 412 18.32 22.31 -8.69
N VAL A 413 18.70 21.35 -7.86
CA VAL A 413 19.98 21.39 -7.10
C VAL A 413 21.22 21.63 -7.97
N PHE A 414 21.22 21.13 -9.21
CA PHE A 414 22.31 21.34 -10.15
C PHE A 414 22.29 22.73 -10.82
N GLY A 415 21.23 23.52 -10.66
CA GLY A 415 21.08 24.90 -11.14
C GLY A 415 21.29 25.95 -10.04
N ARG A 416 21.35 25.52 -8.78
CA ARG A 416 21.57 26.43 -7.66
C ARG A 416 23.02 26.94 -7.68
N ARG A 417 23.24 28.26 -7.71
CA ARG A 417 24.58 28.81 -7.50
C ARG A 417 25.12 28.31 -6.15
N ARG A 418 26.33 27.71 -6.15
CA ARG A 418 27.02 27.42 -4.88
C ARG A 418 27.10 28.74 -4.09
N ALA A 419 26.46 28.78 -2.92
CA ALA A 419 26.81 29.80 -1.95
C ALA A 419 28.34 29.71 -1.75
N ALA A 420 29.07 30.76 -2.02
CA ALA A 420 30.51 30.82 -1.72
C ALA A 420 30.64 30.45 -0.25
N PRO A 421 31.63 29.59 0.13
CA PRO A 421 31.92 29.33 1.53
C PRO A 421 32.18 30.69 2.18
N GLY A 422 31.38 31.01 3.19
CA GLY A 422 31.27 32.33 3.77
C GLY A 422 32.64 32.96 4.06
N ALA A 423 32.79 34.20 3.58
CA ALA A 423 33.70 35.15 4.18
C ALA A 423 33.22 35.36 5.63
N GLY A 424 33.79 34.60 6.56
CA GLY A 424 33.61 34.84 7.98
C GLY A 424 34.22 36.23 8.29
N ARG A 425 33.39 37.03 8.93
CA ARG A 425 33.87 38.10 9.81
C ARG A 425 33.64 37.66 11.25
#